data_0f636e9b3a456904001cbd89b2c72d1b
#
_entry.id   0f636e9b3a456904001cbd89b2c72d1b
#
_cell.length_a   1.000
_cell.length_b   1.000
_cell.length_c   1.000
_cell.angle_alpha   90.00
_cell.angle_beta   90.00
_cell.angle_gamma   90.00
#
_symmetry.space_group_name_H-M   'P 1'
#
loop_
_entity.id
_entity.type
_entity.pdbx_description
1 polymer ?
#
loop_
_entity_poly.entity_id
_entity_poly.type
_entity_poly.pdbx_seq_one_letter_code
_entity_poly.pdbx_strand_id
1 'polypeptide(L)' 'MKEIKVLGTGCAKCTKTVALIEKIAGELGVDVQVIKETDPEVIMGYGVMSTPAVVIDEVNVHTGSIPHRNAVESWLKAK' A
#
# COMPACT_ATOMS: atom_id res chain seq x y z
N MET A 1 -1.30 6.47 14.24
CA MET A 1 -0.83 6.53 12.84
C MET A 1 -0.94 5.15 12.21
N LYS A 2 -1.54 5.08 11.04
CA LYS A 2 -1.70 3.81 10.34
C LYS A 2 -0.44 3.48 9.54
N GLU A 3 0.08 2.27 9.67
CA GLU A 3 1.24 1.83 8.92
C GLU A 3 0.81 1.11 7.66
N ILE A 4 1.22 1.62 6.52
CA ILE A 4 0.87 1.05 5.21
C ILE A 4 2.17 0.68 4.51
N LYS A 5 2.30 -0.59 4.14
CA LYS A 5 3.46 -1.06 3.39
C LYS A 5 3.05 -1.31 1.94
N VAL A 6 3.82 -0.75 1.03
CA VAL A 6 3.63 -1.00 -0.41
C VAL A 6 4.76 -1.92 -0.84
N LEU A 7 4.39 -3.13 -1.23
CA LEU A 7 5.34 -4.18 -1.58
C LEU A 7 5.58 -4.19 -3.08
N GLY A 8 6.84 -4.14 -3.47
CA GLY A 8 7.18 -4.20 -4.88
C GLY A 8 8.66 -3.94 -5.12
N THR A 9 9.18 -4.48 -6.22
CA THR A 9 10.60 -4.41 -6.53
C THR A 9 10.98 -3.21 -7.41
N GLY A 10 10.44 -2.04 -7.07
CA GLY A 10 10.85 -0.80 -7.70
C GLY A 10 10.19 -0.47 -9.04
N CYS A 11 9.05 -1.05 -9.35
CA CYS A 11 8.36 -0.74 -10.59
C CYS A 11 7.58 0.60 -10.50
N ALA A 12 7.26 1.16 -11.66
CA ALA A 12 6.52 2.43 -11.72
C ALA A 12 5.16 2.34 -11.03
N LYS A 13 4.52 1.18 -11.08
CA LYS A 13 3.22 0.98 -10.42
C LYS A 13 3.33 1.08 -8.90
N CYS A 14 4.44 0.62 -8.33
CA CYS A 14 4.66 0.72 -6.89
C CYS A 14 4.77 2.17 -6.46
N THR A 15 5.51 2.97 -7.23
CA THR A 15 5.65 4.40 -6.98
C THR A 15 4.31 5.12 -7.08
N LYS A 16 3.52 4.78 -8.09
CA LYS A 16 2.19 5.38 -8.26
C LYS A 16 1.26 5.01 -7.10
N THR A 17 1.37 3.78 -6.62
CA THR A 17 0.56 3.32 -5.49
C THR A 17 0.88 4.12 -4.23
N VAL A 18 2.16 4.33 -3.95
CA VAL A 18 2.60 5.13 -2.80
C VAL A 18 2.06 6.56 -2.92
N ALA A 19 2.23 7.17 -4.08
CA ALA A 19 1.77 8.54 -4.30
C ALA A 19 0.26 8.67 -4.14
N LEU A 20 -0.49 7.70 -4.63
CA LEU A 20 -1.94 7.69 -4.54
C LEU A 20 -2.40 7.62 -3.07
N ILE A 21 -1.80 6.71 -2.30
CA ILE A 21 -2.15 6.55 -0.89
C ILE A 21 -1.84 7.83 -0.11
N GLU A 22 -0.66 8.42 -0.33
CA GLU A 22 -0.28 9.64 0.36
C GLU A 22 -1.20 10.81 0.00
N LYS A 23 -1.57 10.91 -1.27
CA LYS A 23 -2.45 11.96 -1.74
C LYS A 23 -3.83 11.86 -1.08
N ILE A 24 -4.41 10.67 -1.07
CA ILE A 24 -5.74 10.46 -0.50
C ILE A 24 -5.71 10.67 1.01
N ALA A 25 -4.66 10.19 1.67
CA ALA A 25 -4.52 10.41 3.11
C ALA A 25 -4.48 11.90 3.44
N GLY A 26 -3.78 12.69 2.63
CA GLY A 26 -3.73 14.14 2.79
C GLY A 26 -5.10 14.78 2.60
N GLU A 27 -5.86 14.31 1.61
CA GLU A 27 -7.21 14.85 1.35
C GLU A 27 -8.18 14.53 2.48
N LEU A 28 -8.03 13.36 3.09
CA LEU A 28 -8.90 12.93 4.19
C LEU A 28 -8.42 13.40 5.56
N GLY A 29 -7.25 13.98 5.63
CA GLY A 29 -6.67 14.40 6.90
C GLY A 29 -6.29 13.23 7.80
N VAL A 30 -5.93 12.09 7.22
CA VAL A 30 -5.56 10.89 7.96
C VAL A 30 -4.04 10.79 8.02
N ASP A 31 -3.51 10.57 9.22
CA ASP A 31 -2.07 10.37 9.40
C ASP A 31 -1.73 8.92 9.06
N VAL A 32 -0.83 8.75 8.09
CA VAL A 32 -0.36 7.44 7.68
C VAL A 32 1.16 7.45 7.54
N GLN A 33 1.76 6.30 7.76
CA GLN A 33 3.17 6.08 7.48
C GLN A 33 3.24 5.08 6.33
N VAL A 34 3.68 5.55 5.18
CA VAL A 34 3.80 4.69 4.00
C VAL A 34 5.23 4.21 3.88
N ILE A 35 5.41 2.90 3.90
CA ILE A 35 6.72 2.25 3.80
C ILE A 35 6.78 1.49 2.49
N LYS A 36 7.79 1.79 1.68
CA LYS A 36 8.00 1.08 0.42
C LYS A 36 8.95 -0.09 0.67
N GLU A 37 8.42 -1.30 0.55
CA GLU A 37 9.20 -2.51 0.78
C GLU A 37 9.58 -3.13 -0.56
N THR A 38 10.90 -3.22 -0.80
CA THR A 38 11.42 -3.70 -2.08
C THR A 38 12.15 -5.04 -1.97
N ASP A 39 12.34 -5.57 -0.77
CA ASP A 39 13.05 -6.83 -0.57
C ASP A 39 12.15 -8.01 -0.99
N PRO A 40 12.56 -8.80 -2.01
CA PRO A 40 11.75 -9.93 -2.47
C PRO A 40 11.45 -10.96 -1.37
N GLU A 41 12.38 -11.17 -0.45
CA GLU A 41 12.18 -12.12 0.64
C GLU A 41 11.08 -11.67 1.58
N VAL A 42 11.06 -10.38 1.90
CA VAL A 42 10.02 -9.81 2.77
C VAL A 42 8.68 -9.87 2.06
N ILE A 43 8.66 -9.55 0.76
CA ILE A 43 7.43 -9.60 -0.04
C ILE A 43 6.86 -11.02 -0.04
N MET A 44 7.70 -12.01 -0.25
CA MET A 44 7.27 -13.41 -0.22
C MET A 44 6.77 -13.82 1.16
N GLY A 45 7.34 -13.25 2.20
CA GLY A 45 6.93 -13.53 3.57
C GLY A 45 5.48 -13.13 3.87
N TYR A 46 4.94 -12.18 3.10
CA TYR A 46 3.52 -11.80 3.22
C TYR A 46 2.60 -12.67 2.37
N GLY A 47 3.14 -13.65 1.66
CA GLY A 47 2.33 -14.50 0.79
C GLY A 47 1.90 -13.82 -0.50
N VAL A 48 2.57 -12.76 -0.90
CA VAL A 48 2.22 -11.99 -2.09
C VAL A 48 2.86 -12.62 -3.32
N MET A 49 2.05 -12.89 -4.33
CA MET A 49 2.53 -13.47 -5.59
C MET A 49 2.56 -12.46 -6.73
N SER A 50 1.96 -11.30 -6.55
CA SER A 50 1.92 -10.25 -7.57
C SER A 50 2.15 -8.90 -6.93
N THR A 51 2.84 -8.00 -7.62
CA THR A 51 3.10 -6.64 -7.15
C THR A 51 2.53 -5.63 -8.12
N PRO A 52 2.20 -4.41 -7.66
CA PRO A 52 2.33 -3.92 -6.29
C PRO A 52 1.29 -4.54 -5.35
N ALA A 53 1.65 -4.64 -4.08
CA ALA A 53 0.73 -5.12 -3.05
C ALA A 53 0.69 -4.11 -1.91
N VAL A 54 -0.43 -4.06 -1.22
CA VAL A 54 -0.61 -3.14 -0.09
C VAL A 54 -0.91 -3.93 1.17
N VAL A 55 -0.14 -3.67 2.21
CA VAL A 55 -0.30 -4.29 3.53
C VAL A 55 -0.58 -3.19 4.54
N ILE A 56 -1.66 -3.31 5.28
CA ILE A 56 -2.02 -2.36 6.32
C ILE A 56 -2.07 -3.10 7.65
N ASP A 57 -1.26 -2.64 8.61
CA ASP A 57 -1.16 -3.26 9.94
C ASP A 57 -0.98 -4.78 9.84
N GLU A 58 -0.05 -5.20 9.00
CA GLU A 58 0.33 -6.60 8.76
C GLU A 58 -0.75 -7.44 8.06
N VAL A 59 -1.79 -6.80 7.51
CA VAL A 59 -2.84 -7.49 6.76
C VAL A 59 -2.73 -7.09 5.29
N ASN A 60 -2.62 -8.10 4.41
CA ASN A 60 -2.56 -7.87 2.97
C ASN A 60 -3.98 -7.54 2.48
N VAL A 61 -4.15 -6.32 1.97
CA VAL A 61 -5.46 -5.84 1.54
C VAL A 61 -5.61 -5.68 0.03
N HIS A 62 -4.49 -5.73 -0.71
CA HIS A 62 -4.53 -5.59 -2.17
C HIS A 62 -3.28 -6.16 -2.80
N THR A 63 -3.43 -6.81 -3.95
CA THR A 63 -2.29 -7.35 -4.71
C THR A 63 -2.52 -7.22 -6.21
N GLY A 64 -1.43 -7.11 -6.96
CA GLY A 64 -1.41 -7.30 -8.40
C GLY A 64 -1.70 -6.09 -9.28
N SER A 65 -2.05 -4.96 -8.70
CA SER A 65 -2.35 -3.77 -9.49
C SER A 65 -2.33 -2.51 -8.63
N ILE A 66 -2.39 -1.36 -9.29
CA ILE A 66 -2.55 -0.09 -8.58
C ILE A 66 -3.98 -0.08 -8.03
N PRO A 67 -4.17 0.14 -6.72
CA PRO A 67 -5.51 0.13 -6.15
C PRO A 67 -6.34 1.30 -6.66
N HIS A 68 -7.65 1.10 -6.70
CA HIS A 68 -8.56 2.17 -7.06
C HIS A 68 -8.69 3.14 -5.89
N ARG A 69 -9.00 4.41 -6.21
CA ARG A 69 -9.18 5.43 -5.19
C ARG A 69 -10.20 5.01 -4.12
N ASN A 70 -11.32 4.42 -4.55
CA ASN A 70 -12.36 3.98 -3.62
C ASN A 70 -11.85 2.97 -2.61
N ALA A 71 -11.00 2.04 -3.05
CA ALA A 71 -10.41 1.06 -2.16
C ALA A 71 -9.51 1.73 -1.13
N VAL A 72 -8.65 2.64 -1.58
CA VAL A 72 -7.74 3.37 -0.69
C VAL A 72 -8.51 4.18 0.33
N GLU A 73 -9.56 4.88 -0.10
CA GLU A 73 -10.40 5.65 0.81
C GLU A 73 -11.03 4.75 1.88
N SER A 74 -11.51 3.57 1.47
CA SER A 74 -12.07 2.60 2.40
C SER A 74 -11.06 2.17 3.45
N TRP A 75 -9.83 1.89 3.04
CA TRP A 75 -8.76 1.50 3.98
C TRP A 75 -8.45 2.61 4.97
N LEU A 76 -8.39 3.84 4.50
CA LEU A 76 -8.00 4.97 5.34
C LEU A 76 -9.12 5.41 6.28
N LYS A 77 -10.37 5.19 5.91
CA LYS A 77 -11.51 5.49 6.76
C LYS A 77 -11.79 4.40 7.77
N ALA A 78 -11.28 3.20 7.56
CA ALA A 78 -11.45 2.09 8.48
C ALA A 78 -10.65 2.34 9.77
N LYS A 79 -11.21 1.94 10.86
CA LYS A 79 -10.53 2.07 12.15
C LYS A 79 -9.81 0.81 12.54
#